data_9ab3699553d984b1fa7a3ec0b4e7a351
#
_entry.id   9ab3699553d984b1fa7a3ec0b4e7a351
#
_cell.length_a   1.000
_cell.length_b   1.000
_cell.length_c   1.000
_cell.angle_alpha   90.00
_cell.angle_beta   90.00
_cell.angle_gamma   90.00
#
_symmetry.space_group_name_H-M   'P 1'
#
loop_
_entity.id
_entity.type
_entity.pdbx_description
1 polymer ?
#
loop_
_entity_poly.entity_id
_entity_poly.type
_entity_poly.pdbx_seq_one_letter_code
_entity_poly.pdbx_strand_id
1 'polypeptide(L)'
;MQTFTLNNGVEIPALGFGVFQIPQGQTKQAVLEALNVGYRHIDTAQSYMNEAEVGEALAATKIPRDKIFLTTKIWLSNYGYEATAKSVEASLTKLQTDYLDLVLLHQPYGDVFGSFKALADLQKAGKIRAIGVSNFNSERLADIVAFQDAPVQVNQIEINPFYQREQDLMNAKARGHVLLEAWAPFAEGKDGIFSNKTLTLSLIHI
;
A
#
# COMPACT_ATOMS: atom_id res chain seq x y z
N MET A 1 5.85 -12.82 -12.06
CA MET A 1 5.69 -11.35 -11.83
C MET A 1 6.98 -10.85 -11.21
N GLN A 2 7.48 -9.69 -11.62
CA GLN A 2 8.65 -9.08 -11.00
C GLN A 2 8.32 -8.65 -9.56
N THR A 3 9.27 -8.80 -8.63
CA THR A 3 9.16 -8.40 -7.23
C THR A 3 10.30 -7.49 -6.83
N PHE A 4 10.13 -6.74 -5.75
CA PHE A 4 11.17 -6.03 -5.03
C PHE A 4 11.28 -6.57 -3.63
N THR A 5 12.51 -6.66 -3.10
CA THR A 5 12.76 -7.08 -1.72
C THR A 5 12.73 -5.85 -0.81
N LEU A 6 11.83 -5.84 0.17
CA LEU A 6 11.78 -4.81 1.22
C LEU A 6 12.97 -4.93 2.18
N ASN A 7 13.25 -3.88 2.94
CA ASN A 7 14.38 -3.86 3.89
C ASN A 7 14.24 -4.87 5.06
N ASN A 8 13.11 -5.53 5.20
CA ASN A 8 12.88 -6.64 6.14
C ASN A 8 12.86 -8.03 5.46
N GLY A 9 13.20 -8.11 4.16
CA GLY A 9 13.26 -9.37 3.40
C GLY A 9 11.93 -9.84 2.80
N VAL A 10 10.82 -9.12 3.00
CA VAL A 10 9.53 -9.44 2.38
C VAL A 10 9.56 -9.04 0.90
N GLU A 11 9.09 -9.95 0.03
CA GLU A 11 8.94 -9.68 -1.40
C GLU A 11 7.60 -9.02 -1.69
N ILE A 12 7.62 -7.86 -2.36
CA ILE A 12 6.43 -7.15 -2.82
C ILE A 12 6.35 -7.19 -4.36
N PRO A 13 5.20 -7.56 -4.97
CA PRO A 13 5.04 -7.48 -6.42
C PRO A 13 5.20 -6.05 -6.95
N ALA A 14 5.91 -5.90 -8.07
CA ALA A 14 6.17 -4.60 -8.71
C ALA A 14 4.90 -3.90 -9.22
N LEU A 15 3.85 -4.67 -9.54
CA LEU A 15 2.57 -4.15 -9.99
C LEU A 15 1.48 -4.53 -8.98
N GLY A 16 0.75 -3.52 -8.47
CA GLY A 16 -0.41 -3.65 -7.63
C GLY A 16 -1.70 -3.22 -8.35
N PHE A 17 -2.82 -3.78 -7.94
CA PHE A 17 -4.15 -3.36 -8.33
C PHE A 17 -4.82 -2.62 -7.18
N GLY A 18 -4.99 -1.30 -7.31
CA GLY A 18 -5.66 -0.44 -6.33
C GLY A 18 -7.17 -0.41 -6.56
N VAL A 19 -7.93 -0.47 -5.47
CA VAL A 19 -9.41 -0.47 -5.52
C VAL A 19 -10.03 0.86 -5.11
N PHE A 20 -9.24 1.92 -5.01
CA PHE A 20 -9.75 3.27 -4.74
C PHE A 20 -10.71 3.71 -5.84
N GLN A 21 -11.81 4.37 -5.48
CA GLN A 21 -12.85 4.88 -6.38
C GLN A 21 -13.62 3.81 -7.20
N ILE A 22 -13.41 2.51 -6.97
CA ILE A 22 -14.29 1.50 -7.54
C ILE A 22 -15.65 1.62 -6.83
N PRO A 23 -16.77 1.75 -7.59
CA PRO A 23 -18.08 1.88 -6.99
C PRO A 23 -18.43 0.72 -6.07
N GLN A 24 -19.17 1.02 -4.99
CA GLN A 24 -19.68 0.00 -4.09
C GLN A 24 -20.48 -1.08 -4.85
N GLY A 25 -20.28 -2.33 -4.47
CA GLY A 25 -20.90 -3.49 -5.16
C GLY A 25 -20.13 -3.98 -6.39
N GLN A 26 -19.06 -3.27 -6.82
CA GLN A 26 -18.25 -3.67 -7.98
C GLN A 26 -16.83 -4.11 -7.60
N THR A 27 -16.36 -3.82 -6.38
CA THR A 27 -14.99 -4.10 -5.96
C THR A 27 -14.66 -5.58 -6.00
N LYS A 28 -15.56 -6.44 -5.52
CA LYS A 28 -15.37 -7.90 -5.55
C LYS A 28 -15.07 -8.40 -6.96
N GLN A 29 -15.91 -8.01 -7.94
CA GLN A 29 -15.74 -8.46 -9.33
C GLN A 29 -14.43 -7.92 -9.93
N ALA A 30 -14.11 -6.64 -9.71
CA ALA A 30 -12.89 -6.03 -10.20
C ALA A 30 -11.62 -6.71 -9.64
N VAL A 31 -11.61 -7.07 -8.35
CA VAL A 31 -10.50 -7.83 -7.73
C VAL A 31 -10.38 -9.23 -8.34
N LEU A 32 -11.49 -9.94 -8.55
CA LEU A 32 -11.46 -11.26 -9.19
C LEU A 32 -10.90 -11.18 -10.62
N GLU A 33 -11.28 -10.17 -11.38
CA GLU A 33 -10.77 -9.94 -12.73
C GLU A 33 -9.26 -9.61 -12.72
N ALA A 34 -8.83 -8.73 -11.82
CA ALA A 34 -7.41 -8.42 -11.63
C ALA A 34 -6.58 -9.67 -11.30
N LEU A 35 -7.06 -10.50 -10.37
CA LEU A 35 -6.41 -11.76 -10.04
C LEU A 35 -6.37 -12.74 -11.22
N ASN A 36 -7.43 -12.81 -12.01
CA ASN A 36 -7.52 -13.67 -13.20
C ASN A 36 -6.55 -13.27 -14.32
N VAL A 37 -6.33 -11.96 -14.53
CA VAL A 37 -5.36 -11.48 -15.51
C VAL A 37 -3.91 -11.46 -15.00
N GLY A 38 -3.69 -11.91 -13.76
CA GLY A 38 -2.35 -12.15 -13.24
C GLY A 38 -1.85 -11.19 -12.17
N TYR A 39 -2.61 -10.18 -11.73
CA TYR A 39 -2.23 -9.39 -10.56
C TYR A 39 -2.12 -10.30 -9.31
N ARG A 40 -1.16 -9.97 -8.45
CA ARG A 40 -0.92 -10.67 -7.18
C ARG A 40 -0.74 -9.71 -6.00
N HIS A 41 -0.86 -8.42 -6.23
CA HIS A 41 -0.90 -7.40 -5.20
C HIS A 41 -2.21 -6.63 -5.32
N ILE A 42 -2.99 -6.63 -4.22
CA ILE A 42 -4.26 -5.91 -4.10
C ILE A 42 -4.10 -4.85 -3.01
N ASP A 43 -4.42 -3.60 -3.36
CA ASP A 43 -4.30 -2.44 -2.48
C ASP A 43 -5.68 -1.84 -2.18
N THR A 44 -6.06 -1.85 -0.91
CA THR A 44 -7.26 -1.21 -0.37
C THR A 44 -6.92 -0.25 0.78
N ALA A 45 -7.92 0.28 1.46
CA ALA A 45 -7.78 1.08 2.67
C ALA A 45 -9.09 1.11 3.47
N GLN A 46 -8.99 1.37 4.78
CA GLN A 46 -10.16 1.56 5.64
C GLN A 46 -11.09 2.66 5.12
N SER A 47 -10.52 3.77 4.63
CA SER A 47 -11.28 4.92 4.09
C SER A 47 -11.97 4.66 2.75
N TYR A 48 -11.61 3.60 2.02
CA TYR A 48 -12.26 3.25 0.76
C TYR A 48 -13.60 2.55 0.96
N MET A 49 -13.87 2.08 2.19
CA MET A 49 -15.11 1.42 2.60
C MET A 49 -15.44 0.14 1.82
N ASN A 50 -14.43 -0.47 1.18
CA ASN A 50 -14.59 -1.66 0.34
C ASN A 50 -13.77 -2.88 0.79
N GLU A 51 -13.16 -2.84 2.00
CA GLU A 51 -12.39 -3.98 2.54
C GLU A 51 -13.20 -5.28 2.58
N ALA A 52 -14.50 -5.22 2.88
CA ALA A 52 -15.36 -6.40 2.92
C ALA A 52 -15.52 -7.05 1.53
N GLU A 53 -15.69 -6.24 0.48
CA GLU A 53 -15.81 -6.75 -0.89
C GLU A 53 -14.48 -7.35 -1.39
N VAL A 54 -13.34 -6.77 -0.96
CA VAL A 54 -12.01 -7.36 -1.21
C VAL A 54 -11.91 -8.72 -0.51
N GLY A 55 -12.34 -8.82 0.76
CA GLY A 55 -12.38 -10.08 1.51
C GLY A 55 -13.24 -11.15 0.84
N GLU A 56 -14.41 -10.77 0.34
CA GLU A 56 -15.27 -11.67 -0.43
C GLU A 56 -14.62 -12.15 -1.74
N ALA A 57 -13.82 -11.31 -2.40
CA ALA A 57 -13.07 -11.72 -3.59
C ALA A 57 -11.95 -12.70 -3.23
N LEU A 58 -11.23 -12.45 -2.12
CA LEU A 58 -10.19 -13.36 -1.62
C LEU A 58 -10.76 -14.72 -1.22
N ALA A 59 -11.94 -14.76 -0.62
CA ALA A 59 -12.62 -16.02 -0.27
C ALA A 59 -13.16 -16.78 -1.51
N ALA A 60 -13.50 -16.06 -2.57
CA ALA A 60 -14.06 -16.65 -3.79
C ALA A 60 -13.00 -17.11 -4.81
N THR A 61 -11.78 -16.56 -4.76
CA THR A 61 -10.70 -16.94 -5.69
C THR A 61 -10.15 -18.33 -5.38
N LYS A 62 -9.66 -19.02 -6.42
CA LYS A 62 -8.92 -20.29 -6.27
C LYS A 62 -7.41 -20.07 -6.01
N ILE A 63 -6.95 -18.84 -6.02
CA ILE A 63 -5.55 -18.52 -5.79
C ILE A 63 -5.27 -18.61 -4.28
N PRO A 64 -4.27 -19.40 -3.85
CA PRO A 64 -3.94 -19.48 -2.42
C PRO A 64 -3.60 -18.13 -1.82
N ARG A 65 -3.99 -17.89 -0.56
CA ARG A 65 -3.78 -16.62 0.15
C ARG A 65 -2.30 -16.19 0.18
N ASP A 66 -1.39 -17.13 0.33
CA ASP A 66 0.07 -16.90 0.33
C ASP A 66 0.65 -16.48 -1.02
N LYS A 67 -0.13 -16.55 -2.08
CA LYS A 67 0.21 -16.05 -3.43
C LYS A 67 -0.35 -14.66 -3.73
N ILE A 68 -1.06 -14.06 -2.77
CA ILE A 68 -1.65 -12.72 -2.91
C ILE A 68 -1.01 -11.81 -1.87
N PHE A 69 -0.41 -10.73 -2.33
CA PHE A 69 0.10 -9.66 -1.48
C PHE A 69 -1.04 -8.67 -1.22
N LEU A 70 -1.44 -8.50 0.02
CA LEU A 70 -2.60 -7.70 0.41
C LEU A 70 -2.17 -6.49 1.23
N THR A 71 -2.47 -5.30 0.72
CA THR A 71 -2.22 -4.02 1.38
C THR A 71 -3.53 -3.39 1.85
N THR A 72 -3.54 -2.91 3.09
CA THR A 72 -4.56 -1.96 3.58
C THR A 72 -3.91 -0.78 4.31
N LYS A 73 -4.70 0.25 4.61
CA LYS A 73 -4.21 1.49 5.23
C LYS A 73 -5.08 1.91 6.38
N ILE A 74 -4.45 2.31 7.49
CA ILE A 74 -5.13 2.83 8.67
C ILE A 74 -5.58 4.27 8.41
N TRP A 75 -6.86 4.55 8.60
CA TRP A 75 -7.38 5.90 8.44
C TRP A 75 -7.20 6.75 9.70
N LEU A 76 -7.14 8.06 9.54
CA LEU A 76 -6.89 9.04 10.60
C LEU A 76 -7.75 8.87 11.86
N SER A 77 -9.02 8.50 11.70
CA SER A 77 -9.93 8.28 12.84
C SER A 77 -9.55 7.10 13.73
N ASN A 78 -8.65 6.24 13.25
CA ASN A 78 -8.14 5.05 13.93
C ASN A 78 -6.68 5.20 14.37
N TYR A 79 -6.14 6.43 14.37
CA TYR A 79 -4.78 6.69 14.83
C TYR A 79 -4.70 6.69 16.38
N GLY A 80 -3.51 6.39 16.89
CA GLY A 80 -3.21 6.09 18.27
C GLY A 80 -3.03 4.60 18.50
N TYR A 81 -2.22 4.22 19.50
CA TYR A 81 -1.79 2.84 19.71
C TYR A 81 -2.96 1.85 19.79
N GLU A 82 -3.87 2.06 20.73
CA GLU A 82 -5.01 1.16 20.98
C GLU A 82 -6.01 1.16 19.81
N ALA A 83 -6.31 2.35 19.26
CA ALA A 83 -7.24 2.48 18.15
C ALA A 83 -6.69 1.79 16.88
N THR A 84 -5.41 1.97 16.58
CA THR A 84 -4.75 1.31 15.45
C THR A 84 -4.77 -0.21 15.62
N ALA A 85 -4.38 -0.73 16.78
CA ALA A 85 -4.39 -2.17 17.03
C ALA A 85 -5.78 -2.77 16.82
N LYS A 86 -6.81 -2.15 17.41
CA LYS A 86 -8.20 -2.58 17.24
C LYS A 86 -8.68 -2.50 15.80
N SER A 87 -8.27 -1.47 15.07
CA SER A 87 -8.70 -1.27 13.68
C SER A 87 -8.07 -2.29 12.72
N VAL A 88 -6.85 -2.76 12.98
CA VAL A 88 -6.23 -3.86 12.23
C VAL A 88 -7.02 -5.15 12.39
N GLU A 89 -7.47 -5.50 13.61
CA GLU A 89 -8.32 -6.67 13.83
C GLU A 89 -9.65 -6.57 13.06
N ALA A 90 -10.24 -5.36 13.01
CA ALA A 90 -11.44 -5.13 12.21
C ALA A 90 -11.17 -5.27 10.70
N SER A 91 -10.02 -4.81 10.22
CA SER A 91 -9.61 -4.99 8.83
C SER A 91 -9.38 -6.48 8.49
N LEU A 92 -8.70 -7.24 9.35
CA LEU A 92 -8.52 -8.69 9.20
C LEU A 92 -9.87 -9.41 9.05
N THR A 93 -10.84 -9.04 9.91
CA THR A 93 -12.20 -9.60 9.87
C THR A 93 -12.91 -9.29 8.54
N LYS A 94 -12.88 -8.03 8.08
CA LYS A 94 -13.50 -7.62 6.81
C LYS A 94 -12.83 -8.27 5.61
N LEU A 95 -11.51 -8.35 5.62
CA LEU A 95 -10.70 -8.93 4.55
C LEU A 95 -10.68 -10.47 4.57
N GLN A 96 -11.31 -11.10 5.58
CA GLN A 96 -11.43 -12.55 5.74
C GLN A 96 -10.08 -13.27 5.67
N THR A 97 -9.09 -12.75 6.41
CA THR A 97 -7.70 -13.28 6.42
C THR A 97 -7.09 -13.17 7.81
N ASP A 98 -6.14 -14.04 8.11
CA ASP A 98 -5.45 -14.09 9.41
C ASP A 98 -4.22 -13.15 9.47
N TYR A 99 -3.75 -12.67 8.31
CA TYR A 99 -2.62 -11.76 8.22
C TYR A 99 -2.74 -10.78 7.06
N LEU A 100 -1.98 -9.68 7.14
CA LEU A 100 -1.82 -8.67 6.09
C LEU A 100 -0.36 -8.67 5.61
N ASP A 101 -0.16 -8.49 4.31
CA ASP A 101 1.20 -8.41 3.76
C ASP A 101 1.82 -7.04 3.99
N LEU A 102 1.02 -5.97 3.87
CA LEU A 102 1.48 -4.61 4.13
C LEU A 102 0.36 -3.78 4.79
N VAL A 103 0.69 -3.07 5.85
CA VAL A 103 -0.21 -2.07 6.45
C VAL A 103 0.48 -0.71 6.48
N LEU A 104 -0.19 0.30 5.95
CA LEU A 104 0.30 1.67 5.89
C LEU A 104 -0.48 2.61 6.82
N LEU A 105 0.19 3.56 7.44
CA LEU A 105 -0.47 4.76 7.95
C LEU A 105 -0.83 5.64 6.75
N HIS A 106 -2.13 5.90 6.53
CA HIS A 106 -2.63 6.48 5.28
C HIS A 106 -2.23 7.95 5.07
N GLN A 107 -2.04 8.71 6.16
CA GLN A 107 -1.75 10.13 6.12
C GLN A 107 -0.74 10.54 7.21
N PRO A 108 0.06 11.61 7.00
CA PRO A 108 1.12 12.03 7.91
C PRO A 108 0.64 12.91 9.07
N TYR A 109 -0.60 12.75 9.54
CA TYR A 109 -1.22 13.60 10.56
C TYR A 109 -1.62 12.81 11.80
N GLY A 110 -1.88 13.50 12.91
CA GLY A 110 -2.32 12.89 14.16
C GLY A 110 -1.22 12.12 14.89
N ASP A 111 -1.60 11.13 15.70
CA ASP A 111 -0.66 10.29 16.45
C ASP A 111 -0.04 9.21 15.58
N VAL A 112 0.86 9.62 14.68
CA VAL A 112 1.59 8.70 13.80
C VAL A 112 2.55 7.80 14.57
N PHE A 113 3.16 8.28 15.68
CA PHE A 113 4.15 7.51 16.43
C PHE A 113 3.50 6.38 17.23
N GLY A 114 2.41 6.66 17.95
CA GLY A 114 1.64 5.63 18.66
C GLY A 114 1.05 4.61 17.69
N SER A 115 0.53 5.07 16.56
CA SER A 115 -0.01 4.19 15.50
C SER A 115 1.05 3.29 14.91
N PHE A 116 2.22 3.83 14.55
CA PHE A 116 3.30 3.03 13.97
C PHE A 116 3.86 2.01 14.95
N LYS A 117 3.96 2.38 16.25
CA LYS A 117 4.32 1.45 17.31
C LYS A 117 3.34 0.27 17.39
N ALA A 118 2.04 0.51 17.29
CA ALA A 118 1.04 -0.56 17.27
C ALA A 118 1.22 -1.48 16.06
N LEU A 119 1.49 -0.93 14.86
CA LEU A 119 1.80 -1.73 13.68
C LEU A 119 3.06 -2.57 13.87
N ALA A 120 4.11 -2.01 14.48
CA ALA A 120 5.34 -2.73 14.76
C ALA A 120 5.14 -3.91 15.74
N ASP A 121 4.32 -3.74 16.76
CA ASP A 121 4.01 -4.80 17.70
C ASP A 121 3.14 -5.89 17.04
N LEU A 122 2.20 -5.54 16.17
CA LEU A 122 1.41 -6.48 15.35
C LEU A 122 2.28 -7.21 14.32
N GLN A 123 3.30 -6.57 13.77
CA GLN A 123 4.29 -7.20 12.91
C GLN A 123 5.09 -8.27 13.68
N LYS A 124 5.58 -7.94 14.88
CA LYS A 124 6.25 -8.91 15.77
C LYS A 124 5.35 -10.09 16.15
N ALA A 125 4.04 -9.83 16.29
CA ALA A 125 3.04 -10.86 16.56
C ALA A 125 2.67 -11.73 15.33
N GLY A 126 3.22 -11.42 14.15
CA GLY A 126 2.98 -12.18 12.91
C GLY A 126 1.67 -11.87 12.20
N LYS A 127 0.92 -10.85 12.64
CA LYS A 127 -0.33 -10.41 11.99
C LYS A 127 -0.10 -9.54 10.76
N ILE A 128 1.07 -8.92 10.65
CA ILE A 128 1.47 -8.05 9.55
C ILE A 128 2.87 -8.47 9.10
N ARG A 129 3.11 -8.62 7.81
CA ARG A 129 4.43 -8.97 7.27
C ARG A 129 5.33 -7.76 7.05
N ALA A 130 4.76 -6.65 6.58
CA ALA A 130 5.48 -5.39 6.37
C ALA A 130 4.62 -4.20 6.82
N ILE A 131 5.27 -3.15 7.33
CA ILE A 131 4.63 -1.93 7.79
C ILE A 131 5.22 -0.70 7.11
N GLY A 132 4.42 0.32 6.92
CA GLY A 132 4.88 1.53 6.25
C GLY A 132 3.97 2.72 6.47
N VAL A 133 4.17 3.71 5.63
CA VAL A 133 3.46 4.98 5.66
C VAL A 133 2.99 5.36 4.27
N SER A 134 2.08 6.32 4.17
CA SER A 134 1.61 6.86 2.90
C SER A 134 1.50 8.38 3.00
N ASN A 135 1.86 9.07 1.91
CA ASN A 135 1.83 10.53 1.81
C ASN A 135 2.82 11.26 2.75
N PHE A 136 3.83 10.56 3.26
CA PHE A 136 4.88 11.20 4.06
C PHE A 136 5.89 11.86 3.14
N ASN A 137 6.10 13.18 3.33
CA ASN A 137 7.21 13.87 2.71
C ASN A 137 8.54 13.50 3.37
N SER A 138 9.66 13.99 2.84
CA SER A 138 11.00 13.64 3.31
C SER A 138 11.25 13.97 4.78
N GLU A 139 10.69 15.07 5.30
CA GLU A 139 10.84 15.47 6.71
C GLU A 139 10.05 14.54 7.63
N ARG A 140 8.78 14.26 7.30
CA ARG A 140 7.94 13.35 8.10
C ARG A 140 8.44 11.90 8.05
N LEU A 141 9.01 11.49 6.91
CA LEU A 141 9.67 10.19 6.81
C LEU A 141 10.93 10.14 7.68
N ALA A 142 11.71 11.22 7.71
CA ALA A 142 12.88 11.31 8.59
C ALA A 142 12.50 11.19 10.07
N ASP A 143 11.45 11.90 10.49
CA ASP A 143 10.96 11.85 11.87
C ASP A 143 10.60 10.41 12.29
N ILE A 144 9.76 9.73 11.50
CA ILE A 144 9.31 8.39 11.88
C ILE A 144 10.44 7.36 11.86
N VAL A 145 11.36 7.47 10.91
CA VAL A 145 12.55 6.59 10.84
C VAL A 145 13.50 6.84 12.02
N ALA A 146 13.64 8.09 12.47
CA ALA A 146 14.55 8.45 13.55
C ALA A 146 14.02 8.08 14.95
N PHE A 147 12.71 8.09 15.14
CA PHE A 147 12.08 7.95 16.46
C PHE A 147 11.30 6.64 16.65
N GLN A 148 11.37 5.71 15.71
CA GLN A 148 10.76 4.37 15.85
C GLN A 148 11.84 3.29 15.79
N ASP A 149 11.72 2.28 16.66
CA ASP A 149 12.63 1.14 16.70
C ASP A 149 12.44 0.17 15.51
N ALA A 150 11.22 0.12 14.98
CA ALA A 150 10.90 -0.71 13.83
C ALA A 150 11.17 0.03 12.51
N PRO A 151 11.83 -0.59 11.53
CA PRO A 151 12.09 0.06 10.24
C PRO A 151 10.79 0.28 9.47
N VAL A 152 10.71 1.41 8.76
CA VAL A 152 9.68 1.66 7.75
C VAL A 152 10.06 0.88 6.49
N GLN A 153 9.17 0.02 5.98
CA GLN A 153 9.45 -0.75 4.76
C GLN A 153 9.04 0.00 3.50
N VAL A 154 7.88 0.67 3.50
CA VAL A 154 7.28 1.31 2.34
C VAL A 154 6.81 2.73 2.68
N ASN A 155 6.99 3.67 1.76
CA ASN A 155 6.27 4.93 1.73
C ASN A 155 5.52 5.03 0.39
N GLN A 156 4.19 4.95 0.44
CA GLN A 156 3.34 5.02 -0.76
C GLN A 156 2.95 6.49 -1.01
N ILE A 157 3.42 7.06 -2.11
CA ILE A 157 3.22 8.48 -2.46
C ILE A 157 2.80 8.64 -3.92
N GLU A 158 2.29 9.80 -4.28
CA GLU A 158 2.02 10.10 -5.69
C GLU A 158 3.32 10.10 -6.49
N ILE A 159 3.40 9.20 -7.47
CA ILE A 159 4.48 9.18 -8.47
C ILE A 159 3.87 8.83 -9.82
N ASN A 160 4.12 9.68 -10.81
CA ASN A 160 3.69 9.46 -12.19
C ASN A 160 4.67 10.14 -13.16
N PRO A 161 4.57 9.95 -14.47
CA PRO A 161 5.48 10.56 -15.45
C PRO A 161 5.60 12.07 -15.38
N PHE A 162 4.58 12.77 -14.85
CA PHE A 162 4.59 14.23 -14.69
C PHE A 162 5.05 14.68 -13.30
N TYR A 163 5.16 13.73 -12.34
CA TYR A 163 5.57 14.01 -10.97
C TYR A 163 6.47 12.88 -10.43
N GLN A 164 7.75 12.91 -10.79
CA GLN A 164 8.68 11.78 -10.62
C GLN A 164 9.27 11.63 -9.23
N ARG A 165 9.21 12.65 -8.36
CA ARG A 165 9.63 12.59 -6.94
C ARG A 165 11.09 12.13 -6.72
N GLU A 166 12.01 12.52 -7.60
CA GLU A 166 13.43 12.07 -7.55
C GLU A 166 14.10 12.36 -6.20
N GLN A 167 13.86 13.54 -5.61
CA GLN A 167 14.44 13.89 -4.31
C GLN A 167 13.89 13.00 -3.18
N ASP A 168 12.61 12.66 -3.21
CA ASP A 168 12.01 11.74 -2.23
C ASP A 168 12.57 10.33 -2.38
N LEU A 169 12.83 9.88 -3.62
CA LEU A 169 13.46 8.59 -3.88
C LEU A 169 14.88 8.52 -3.28
N MET A 170 15.70 9.55 -3.49
CA MET A 170 17.04 9.62 -2.90
C MET A 170 16.98 9.63 -1.37
N ASN A 171 16.08 10.42 -0.79
CA ASN A 171 15.91 10.53 0.65
C ASN A 171 15.41 9.20 1.28
N ALA A 172 14.45 8.53 0.66
CA ALA A 172 13.93 7.25 1.14
C ALA A 172 15.02 6.16 1.12
N LYS A 173 15.81 6.11 0.04
CA LYS A 173 16.95 5.19 -0.07
C LYS A 173 18.02 5.44 1.01
N ALA A 174 18.34 6.71 1.30
CA ALA A 174 19.30 7.08 2.33
C ALA A 174 18.83 6.79 3.76
N ARG A 175 17.50 6.66 3.97
CA ARG A 175 16.89 6.43 5.29
C ARG A 175 16.50 4.96 5.52
N GLY A 176 17.43 4.03 5.30
CA GLY A 176 17.21 2.61 5.58
C GLY A 176 16.53 1.86 4.45
N HIS A 177 16.73 2.30 3.20
CA HIS A 177 16.19 1.65 2.00
C HIS A 177 14.67 1.50 2.03
N VAL A 178 13.96 2.54 2.46
CA VAL A 178 12.50 2.59 2.37
C VAL A 178 12.09 2.53 0.90
N LEU A 179 11.26 1.55 0.52
CA LEU A 179 10.75 1.46 -0.84
C LEU A 179 9.71 2.56 -1.08
N LEU A 180 9.84 3.31 -2.17
CA LEU A 180 8.75 4.16 -2.64
C LEU A 180 7.81 3.36 -3.54
N GLU A 181 6.53 3.38 -3.20
CA GLU A 181 5.44 2.80 -3.98
C GLU A 181 4.59 3.92 -4.56
N ALA A 182 4.24 3.81 -5.85
CA ALA A 182 3.45 4.81 -6.53
C ALA A 182 1.94 4.57 -6.35
N TRP A 183 1.21 5.56 -5.79
CA TRP A 183 -0.21 5.66 -6.09
C TRP A 183 -0.41 6.60 -7.29
N ALA A 184 -1.53 6.45 -8.02
CA ALA A 184 -1.83 7.14 -9.28
C ALA A 184 -0.68 7.14 -10.30
N PRO A 185 -0.07 5.99 -10.66
CA PRO A 185 1.04 5.95 -11.60
C PRO A 185 0.65 6.42 -13.02
N PHE A 186 -0.65 6.48 -13.30
CA PHE A 186 -1.22 7.03 -14.53
C PHE A 186 -1.91 8.39 -14.30
N ALA A 187 -1.50 9.18 -13.29
CA ALA A 187 -2.04 10.50 -12.96
C ALA A 187 -3.59 10.52 -12.89
N GLU A 188 -4.22 9.45 -12.44
CA GLU A 188 -5.69 9.25 -12.44
C GLU A 188 -6.35 9.49 -13.82
N GLY A 189 -5.61 9.30 -14.93
CA GLY A 189 -6.09 9.57 -16.28
C GLY A 189 -6.15 11.05 -16.65
N LYS A 190 -5.66 11.94 -15.77
CA LYS A 190 -5.64 13.39 -15.98
C LYS A 190 -4.48 13.83 -16.89
N ASP A 191 -4.45 15.12 -17.22
CA ASP A 191 -3.36 15.82 -17.94
C ASP A 191 -3.00 15.17 -19.29
N GLY A 192 -3.94 14.46 -19.89
CA GLY A 192 -3.76 13.82 -21.19
C GLY A 192 -2.70 12.71 -21.19
N ILE A 193 -2.45 12.05 -20.05
CA ILE A 193 -1.38 11.06 -19.90
C ILE A 193 -1.42 9.96 -20.97
N PHE A 194 -2.60 9.49 -21.35
CA PHE A 194 -2.77 8.44 -22.37
C PHE A 194 -2.67 8.93 -23.80
N SER A 195 -2.67 10.24 -24.03
CA SER A 195 -2.52 10.88 -25.34
C SER A 195 -1.25 11.74 -25.44
N ASN A 196 -0.39 11.74 -24.44
CA ASN A 196 0.85 12.50 -24.44
C ASN A 196 1.82 11.96 -25.51
N LYS A 197 2.20 12.84 -26.46
CA LYS A 197 3.04 12.45 -27.60
C LYS A 197 4.39 11.88 -27.19
N THR A 198 5.03 12.45 -26.16
CA THR A 198 6.33 11.99 -25.67
C THR A 198 6.23 10.58 -25.07
N LEU A 199 5.21 10.34 -24.23
CA LEU A 199 4.98 9.02 -23.63
C LEU A 199 4.64 7.98 -24.70
N THR A 200 3.76 8.33 -25.66
CA THR A 200 3.40 7.44 -26.78
C THR A 200 4.62 7.08 -27.63
N LEU A 201 5.49 8.05 -27.93
CA LEU A 201 6.72 7.80 -28.69
C LEU A 201 7.73 6.92 -27.93
N SER A 202 7.84 7.08 -26.60
CA SER A 202 8.74 6.25 -25.80
C SER A 202 8.33 4.76 -25.80
N LEU A 203 7.04 4.47 -25.92
CA LEU A 203 6.51 3.10 -25.98
C LEU A 203 6.77 2.39 -27.32
N ILE A 204 7.14 3.12 -28.38
CA ILE A 204 7.47 2.54 -29.71
C ILE A 204 8.87 1.90 -29.68
N HIS A 205 9.70 2.23 -28.70
CA HIS A 205 11.10 1.80 -28.62
C HIS A 205 11.37 0.78 -27.49
N ILE A 206 10.32 0.23 -26.86
CA ILE A 206 10.44 -0.81 -25.82
C ILE A 206 10.28 -2.20 -26.42
#